data_a013276d5f955a4c766b18a8867b4ce8
#
_entry.id   a013276d5f955a4c766b18a8867b4ce8
#
_cell.length_a   1.000
_cell.length_b   1.000
_cell.length_c   1.000
_cell.angle_alpha   90.00
_cell.angle_beta   90.00
_cell.angle_gamma   90.00
#
_symmetry.space_group_name_H-M   'P 1'
#
loop_
_entity.id
_entity.type
_entity.pdbx_description
1 polymer ?
#
loop_
_entity_poly.entity_id
_entity_poly.type
_entity_poly.pdbx_seq_one_letter_code
_entity_poly.pdbx_strand_id
1 'polypeptide(L)'
;MLAGNGGWTDIGWEVASAIGLIRGGYSAYDSLEVLHPLVGMDLEFVDLSSHSHPPMSIPLGIPLGFFEYGWWLSFWVIAAVMMIAVAMRALHVPPHIAYPLALVISLSVPGKWGLVSTYPLAALLVALAWRYRERAVTAGVSLGLFGATRGIGLLLLFYPLARKQWRTIAVASGVVFFLLVVAVAFEPEVIGSFLTTSRESIAVNMDRADLLTPGSIFRRYEMSEYFAWIIALVVAGIALLRKQELFWVLNWLILAVSPIAWFHSIVMGIPLLVIIWRSGRLGQILVLVVGAACVAQPVNPFTILVFSVDWIVFIIAGAIALMFCKIPQCEPLTLFRRSLKPGVSQ
;
A
#
# COMPACT_ATOMS: atom_id res chain seq x y z
N MET A 1 19.96 -11.25 11.34
CA MET A 1 20.43 -10.97 9.98
C MET A 1 19.78 -9.75 9.32
N LEU A 2 18.73 -9.14 9.85
CA LEU A 2 18.20 -7.84 9.41
C LEU A 2 18.85 -6.65 10.14
N ALA A 3 19.55 -6.90 11.23
CA ALA A 3 20.17 -5.88 12.08
C ALA A 3 21.66 -5.58 11.80
N GLY A 4 22.23 -6.19 10.78
CA GLY A 4 23.68 -6.13 10.54
C GLY A 4 24.16 -5.14 9.48
N ASN A 5 23.29 -4.58 8.70
CA ASN A 5 23.61 -3.51 7.76
C ASN A 5 22.49 -2.51 7.88
N GLY A 6 22.70 -1.38 8.52
CA GLY A 6 21.76 -0.31 8.86
C GLY A 6 20.73 0.01 7.78
N GLY A 7 19.87 -0.97 7.49
CA GLY A 7 18.89 -0.93 6.43
C GLY A 7 17.77 0.00 6.83
N TRP A 8 17.72 1.12 6.19
CA TRP A 8 16.63 2.06 6.23
C TRP A 8 15.30 1.33 5.97
N THR A 9 14.29 1.67 6.73
CA THR A 9 12.96 1.09 6.62
C THR A 9 11.94 2.20 6.40
N ASP A 10 11.03 2.06 5.44
CA ASP A 10 9.95 3.04 5.21
C ASP A 10 9.14 3.31 6.49
N ILE A 11 8.88 2.27 7.31
CA ILE A 11 8.18 2.44 8.59
C ILE A 11 9.00 3.25 9.59
N GLY A 12 10.33 3.22 9.46
CA GLY A 12 11.21 4.02 10.29
C GLY A 12 10.97 5.53 10.15
N TRP A 13 10.53 5.97 8.97
CA TRP A 13 10.12 7.35 8.75
C TRP A 13 8.91 7.73 9.60
N GLU A 14 7.85 6.93 9.59
CA GLU A 14 6.67 7.18 10.39
C GLU A 14 7.02 7.25 11.88
N VAL A 15 7.88 6.33 12.33
CA VAL A 15 8.31 6.28 13.73
C VAL A 15 9.18 7.47 14.09
N ALA A 16 10.17 7.81 13.26
CA ALA A 16 11.07 8.94 13.48
C ALA A 16 10.32 10.28 13.49
N SER A 17 9.45 10.48 12.48
CA SER A 17 8.59 11.67 12.39
C SER A 17 7.64 11.77 13.59
N ALA A 18 7.03 10.66 14.01
CA ALA A 18 6.15 10.63 15.18
C ALA A 18 6.89 10.97 16.48
N ILE A 19 8.10 10.47 16.67
CA ILE A 19 8.94 10.79 17.83
C ILE A 19 9.37 12.27 17.79
N GLY A 20 9.76 12.78 16.62
CA GLY A 20 10.07 14.20 16.42
C GLY A 20 8.92 15.11 16.87
N LEU A 21 7.69 14.77 16.44
CA LEU A 21 6.48 15.48 16.88
C LEU A 21 6.27 15.44 18.40
N ILE A 22 6.42 14.26 19.02
CA ILE A 22 6.14 14.08 20.46
C ILE A 22 7.19 14.81 21.32
N ARG A 23 8.47 14.74 20.93
CA ARG A 23 9.56 15.37 21.70
C ARG A 23 9.57 16.88 21.57
N GLY A 24 8.99 17.42 20.50
CA GLY A 24 9.00 18.82 20.17
C GLY A 24 10.36 19.34 19.70
N GLY A 25 10.37 20.46 19.00
CA GLY A 25 11.59 21.07 18.47
C GLY A 25 12.12 20.46 17.16
N TYR A 26 11.42 19.48 16.60
CA TYR A 26 11.70 18.86 15.32
C TYR A 26 10.46 18.90 14.44
N SER A 27 10.63 19.18 13.14
CA SER A 27 9.56 18.96 12.17
C SER A 27 9.46 17.48 11.83
N ALA A 28 8.25 17.00 11.61
CA ALA A 28 8.02 15.65 11.09
C ALA A 28 8.66 15.42 9.73
N TYR A 29 8.98 16.50 9.02
CA TYR A 29 9.59 16.51 7.69
C TYR A 29 11.05 16.99 7.71
N ASP A 30 11.67 17.09 8.87
CA ASP A 30 13.10 17.29 8.98
C ASP A 30 13.87 16.17 8.26
N SER A 31 15.11 16.47 7.89
CA SER A 31 15.98 15.47 7.25
C SER A 31 16.18 14.26 8.17
N LEU A 32 16.45 13.11 7.56
CA LEU A 32 16.76 11.90 8.35
C LEU A 32 17.95 12.05 9.26
N GLU A 33 18.95 12.83 8.87
CA GLU A 33 20.11 13.13 9.72
C GLU A 33 19.69 13.72 11.07
N VAL A 34 18.62 14.52 11.06
CA VAL A 34 18.06 15.16 12.25
C VAL A 34 17.17 14.21 13.06
N LEU A 35 16.27 13.49 12.38
CA LEU A 35 15.29 12.63 13.03
C LEU A 35 15.84 11.27 13.49
N HIS A 36 16.88 10.79 12.83
CA HIS A 36 17.43 9.47 12.99
C HIS A 36 18.04 9.17 14.37
N PRO A 37 18.79 10.07 15.00
CA PRO A 37 19.29 9.84 16.37
C PRO A 37 18.15 9.63 17.38
N LEU A 38 16.94 10.14 17.07
CA LEU A 38 15.78 10.04 17.95
C LEU A 38 15.26 8.61 18.10
N VAL A 39 15.49 7.78 17.08
CA VAL A 39 15.03 6.37 17.05
C VAL A 39 16.13 5.36 17.30
N GLY A 40 17.37 5.81 17.51
CA GLY A 40 18.50 4.92 17.79
C GLY A 40 18.93 4.06 16.60
N MET A 41 18.68 4.54 15.38
CA MET A 41 19.08 3.85 14.14
C MET A 41 20.49 4.29 13.70
N ASP A 42 21.29 3.40 13.16
CA ASP A 42 22.63 3.70 12.66
C ASP A 42 22.62 3.97 11.15
N LEU A 43 23.21 5.10 10.71
CA LEU A 43 23.02 5.71 9.39
C LEU A 43 24.09 5.36 8.37
N GLU A 44 24.59 4.14 8.29
CA GLU A 44 25.63 3.85 7.30
C GLU A 44 25.19 3.95 5.82
N PHE A 45 23.86 3.94 5.52
CA PHE A 45 23.34 3.97 4.15
C PHE A 45 22.02 4.76 4.05
N VAL A 46 22.07 6.07 4.11
CA VAL A 46 20.88 6.90 3.92
C VAL A 46 20.86 7.54 2.56
N ASP A 47 19.86 7.18 1.79
CA ASP A 47 19.36 8.03 0.74
C ASP A 47 18.66 9.22 1.43
N LEU A 48 19.24 10.40 1.30
CA LEU A 48 18.82 11.66 1.96
C LEU A 48 17.45 12.18 1.45
N SER A 49 16.64 11.32 0.87
CA SER A 49 15.29 11.70 0.46
C SER A 49 14.44 12.00 1.69
N SER A 50 13.78 13.13 1.66
CA SER A 50 12.86 13.56 2.69
C SER A 50 11.57 12.71 2.71
N HIS A 51 10.94 12.63 3.88
CA HIS A 51 9.69 11.91 4.08
C HIS A 51 8.58 12.41 3.13
N SER A 52 8.02 11.52 2.33
CA SER A 52 6.99 11.85 1.32
C SER A 52 5.58 11.39 1.67
N HIS A 53 5.40 10.81 2.87
CA HIS A 53 4.10 10.34 3.31
C HIS A 53 3.23 11.49 3.84
N PRO A 54 1.90 11.42 3.70
CA PRO A 54 1.01 12.50 4.12
C PRO A 54 1.00 12.68 5.65
N PRO A 55 0.72 13.90 6.17
CA PRO A 55 0.77 14.19 7.61
C PRO A 55 -0.06 13.25 8.47
N MET A 56 -1.18 12.78 7.96
CA MET A 56 -2.08 11.86 8.65
C MET A 56 -1.50 10.44 8.82
N SER A 57 -0.38 10.10 8.17
CA SER A 57 0.30 8.81 8.42
C SER A 57 1.15 8.85 9.69
N ILE A 58 1.70 10.00 10.03
CA ILE A 58 2.67 10.18 11.12
C ILE A 58 2.12 9.71 12.48
N PRO A 59 0.86 10.05 12.89
CA PRO A 59 0.31 9.56 14.15
C PRO A 59 0.26 8.03 14.26
N LEU A 60 0.29 7.30 13.14
CA LEU A 60 0.30 5.84 13.14
C LEU A 60 1.65 5.27 13.62
N GLY A 61 2.73 6.04 13.53
CA GLY A 61 4.04 5.69 14.07
C GLY A 61 4.16 5.86 15.60
N ILE A 62 3.28 6.66 16.21
CA ILE A 62 3.35 6.99 17.65
C ILE A 62 3.41 5.73 18.53
N PRO A 63 2.55 4.71 18.37
CA PRO A 63 2.59 3.53 19.22
C PRO A 63 3.92 2.78 19.17
N LEU A 64 4.60 2.80 18.02
CA LEU A 64 5.88 2.13 17.84
C LEU A 64 7.03 2.93 18.45
N GLY A 65 6.93 4.25 18.46
CA GLY A 65 7.94 5.14 19.01
C GLY A 65 8.17 5.03 20.52
N PHE A 66 7.28 4.35 21.25
CA PHE A 66 7.48 4.04 22.67
C PHE A 66 8.44 2.88 22.93
N PHE A 67 8.85 2.15 21.91
CA PHE A 67 9.73 1.00 22.02
C PHE A 67 11.10 1.32 21.43
N GLU A 68 12.15 0.63 21.89
CA GLU A 68 13.47 0.67 21.28
C GLU A 68 13.44 0.09 19.85
N TYR A 69 14.33 0.57 18.98
CA TYR A 69 14.41 0.22 17.55
C TYR A 69 14.28 -1.29 17.27
N GLY A 70 15.10 -2.11 17.91
CA GLY A 70 15.10 -3.56 17.67
C GLY A 70 13.78 -4.24 18.02
N TRP A 71 13.11 -3.77 19.07
CA TRP A 71 11.84 -4.33 19.52
C TRP A 71 10.69 -3.93 18.61
N TRP A 72 10.54 -2.63 18.29
CA TRP A 72 9.43 -2.21 17.44
C TRP A 72 9.57 -2.74 16.01
N LEU A 73 10.82 -2.84 15.47
CA LEU A 73 11.06 -3.41 14.16
C LEU A 73 10.69 -4.90 14.12
N SER A 74 11.11 -5.68 15.14
CA SER A 74 10.75 -7.10 15.23
C SER A 74 9.25 -7.30 15.34
N PHE A 75 8.58 -6.52 16.19
CA PHE A 75 7.13 -6.54 16.32
C PHE A 75 6.45 -6.19 15.00
N TRP A 76 6.90 -5.12 14.33
CA TRP A 76 6.34 -4.71 13.06
C TRP A 76 6.48 -5.78 11.98
N VAL A 77 7.66 -6.41 11.84
CA VAL A 77 7.89 -7.48 10.85
C VAL A 77 6.94 -8.65 11.06
N ILE A 78 6.77 -9.11 12.30
CA ILE A 78 5.81 -10.16 12.64
C ILE A 78 4.38 -9.71 12.29
N ALA A 79 4.00 -8.50 12.69
CA ALA A 79 2.70 -7.94 12.37
C ALA A 79 2.47 -7.82 10.85
N ALA A 80 3.49 -7.43 10.09
CA ALA A 80 3.44 -7.30 8.64
C ALA A 80 3.16 -8.64 7.94
N VAL A 81 3.84 -9.73 8.34
CA VAL A 81 3.56 -11.09 7.84
C VAL A 81 2.12 -11.47 8.15
N MET A 82 1.66 -11.21 9.37
CA MET A 82 0.28 -11.47 9.77
C MET A 82 -0.73 -10.62 8.99
N MET A 83 -0.43 -9.35 8.73
CA MET A 83 -1.27 -8.48 7.91
C MET A 83 -1.45 -9.03 6.50
N ILE A 84 -0.39 -9.53 5.85
CA ILE A 84 -0.45 -10.19 4.54
C ILE A 84 -1.34 -11.43 4.60
N ALA A 85 -1.14 -12.30 5.59
CA ALA A 85 -1.95 -13.50 5.76
C ALA A 85 -3.43 -13.17 5.98
N VAL A 86 -3.72 -12.20 6.86
CA VAL A 86 -5.09 -11.76 7.15
C VAL A 86 -5.73 -11.08 5.95
N ALA A 87 -4.98 -10.30 5.15
CA ALA A 87 -5.47 -9.74 3.89
C ALA A 87 -5.94 -10.83 2.92
N MET A 88 -5.14 -11.88 2.73
CA MET A 88 -5.52 -13.04 1.92
C MET A 88 -6.73 -13.77 2.50
N ARG A 89 -6.79 -13.94 3.82
CA ARG A 89 -7.95 -14.53 4.52
C ARG A 89 -9.22 -13.71 4.32
N ALA A 90 -9.12 -12.39 4.40
CA ALA A 90 -10.25 -11.49 4.13
C ALA A 90 -10.80 -11.68 2.71
N LEU A 91 -9.96 -12.09 1.77
CA LEU A 91 -10.32 -12.42 0.39
C LEU A 91 -10.63 -13.92 0.19
N HIS A 92 -10.95 -14.66 1.27
CA HIS A 92 -11.34 -16.06 1.24
C HIS A 92 -10.26 -17.07 0.79
N VAL A 93 -8.97 -16.72 0.88
CA VAL A 93 -7.91 -17.71 0.74
C VAL A 93 -7.94 -18.65 1.96
N PRO A 94 -7.93 -19.97 1.80
CA PRO A 94 -7.92 -20.91 2.94
C PRO A 94 -6.73 -20.68 3.88
N PRO A 95 -6.87 -20.91 5.20
CA PRO A 95 -5.79 -20.62 6.16
C PRO A 95 -4.51 -21.42 5.87
N HIS A 96 -4.65 -22.70 5.53
CA HIS A 96 -3.52 -23.56 5.18
C HIS A 96 -2.74 -23.16 3.92
N ILE A 97 -3.27 -22.21 3.15
CA ILE A 97 -2.60 -21.57 2.02
C ILE A 97 -2.14 -20.16 2.39
N ALA A 98 -3.01 -19.36 3.04
CA ALA A 98 -2.75 -17.95 3.32
C ALA A 98 -1.50 -17.75 4.21
N TYR A 99 -1.37 -18.51 5.30
CA TYR A 99 -0.23 -18.37 6.21
C TYR A 99 1.10 -18.82 5.61
N PRO A 100 1.22 -20.01 5.01
CA PRO A 100 2.46 -20.41 4.34
C PRO A 100 2.81 -19.50 3.18
N LEU A 101 1.83 -19.07 2.39
CA LEU A 101 2.07 -18.16 1.26
C LEU A 101 2.51 -16.79 1.72
N ALA A 102 1.95 -16.24 2.81
CA ALA A 102 2.41 -15.00 3.40
C ALA A 102 3.88 -15.10 3.83
N LEU A 103 4.27 -16.21 4.43
CA LEU A 103 5.66 -16.45 4.81
C LEU A 103 6.57 -16.53 3.58
N VAL A 104 6.18 -17.27 2.53
CA VAL A 104 6.94 -17.37 1.28
C VAL A 104 7.10 -16.01 0.60
N ILE A 105 6.02 -15.23 0.50
CA ILE A 105 6.07 -13.86 -0.03
C ILE A 105 7.04 -13.02 0.80
N SER A 106 6.97 -13.10 2.11
CA SER A 106 7.81 -12.33 3.02
C SER A 106 9.31 -12.69 2.92
N LEU A 107 9.63 -13.89 2.48
CA LEU A 107 11.01 -14.34 2.25
C LEU A 107 11.54 -13.96 0.85
N SER A 108 10.67 -13.57 -0.08
CA SER A 108 11.09 -13.07 -1.40
C SER A 108 11.80 -11.72 -1.28
N VAL A 109 12.57 -11.34 -2.30
CA VAL A 109 13.28 -10.04 -2.30
C VAL A 109 12.32 -8.87 -2.14
N PRO A 110 11.25 -8.74 -2.95
CA PRO A 110 10.27 -7.67 -2.73
C PRO A 110 9.59 -7.75 -1.37
N GLY A 111 9.31 -8.97 -0.88
CA GLY A 111 8.68 -9.18 0.40
C GLY A 111 9.52 -8.70 1.58
N LYS A 112 10.80 -9.02 1.62
CA LYS A 112 11.70 -8.59 2.70
C LYS A 112 11.73 -7.07 2.86
N TRP A 113 11.83 -6.34 1.76
CA TRP A 113 11.78 -4.88 1.77
C TRP A 113 10.36 -4.35 2.06
N GLY A 114 9.34 -5.03 1.53
CA GLY A 114 7.95 -4.67 1.78
C GLY A 114 7.52 -4.84 3.23
N LEU A 115 8.10 -5.80 3.97
CA LEU A 115 7.77 -6.01 5.39
C LEU A 115 8.13 -4.81 6.27
N VAL A 116 9.17 -4.08 5.92
CA VAL A 116 9.66 -2.92 6.69
C VAL A 116 9.04 -1.60 6.20
N SER A 117 7.90 -1.69 5.53
CA SER A 117 7.12 -0.56 5.01
C SER A 117 5.67 -0.60 5.49
N THR A 118 4.89 0.42 5.14
CA THR A 118 3.44 0.47 5.40
C THR A 118 2.62 -0.35 4.40
N TYR A 119 3.23 -0.99 3.39
CA TYR A 119 2.50 -1.74 2.35
C TYR A 119 1.72 -2.96 2.85
N PRO A 120 2.18 -3.75 3.84
CA PRO A 120 1.37 -4.82 4.42
C PRO A 120 0.10 -4.30 5.08
N LEU A 121 0.20 -3.17 5.77
CA LEU A 121 -0.97 -2.49 6.35
C LEU A 121 -1.91 -2.01 5.24
N ALA A 122 -1.41 -1.38 4.19
CA ALA A 122 -2.20 -0.96 3.04
C ALA A 122 -2.92 -2.15 2.38
N ALA A 123 -2.24 -3.28 2.15
CA ALA A 123 -2.84 -4.50 1.62
C ALA A 123 -3.97 -5.03 2.50
N LEU A 124 -3.76 -5.06 3.83
CA LEU A 124 -4.79 -5.47 4.79
C LEU A 124 -6.01 -4.53 4.73
N LEU A 125 -5.79 -3.23 4.73
CA LEU A 125 -6.85 -2.22 4.73
C LEU A 125 -7.71 -2.29 3.45
N VAL A 126 -7.08 -2.49 2.29
CA VAL A 126 -7.79 -2.70 1.02
C VAL A 126 -8.64 -3.98 1.07
N ALA A 127 -8.07 -5.08 1.56
CA ALA A 127 -8.78 -6.36 1.68
C ALA A 127 -9.95 -6.27 2.66
N LEU A 128 -9.78 -5.58 3.80
CA LEU A 128 -10.85 -5.37 4.80
C LEU A 128 -11.93 -4.43 4.27
N ALA A 129 -11.56 -3.34 3.58
CA ALA A 129 -12.52 -2.43 2.95
C ALA A 129 -13.41 -3.18 1.97
N TRP A 130 -12.84 -4.06 1.14
CA TRP A 130 -13.60 -4.92 0.23
C TRP A 130 -14.44 -5.95 0.96
N ARG A 131 -13.87 -6.67 1.93
CA ARG A 131 -14.56 -7.70 2.72
C ARG A 131 -15.79 -7.17 3.42
N TYR A 132 -15.67 -5.97 3.99
CA TYR A 132 -16.70 -5.35 4.81
C TYR A 132 -17.39 -4.17 4.12
N ARG A 133 -17.37 -4.10 2.78
CA ARG A 133 -17.88 -2.97 1.99
C ARG A 133 -19.35 -2.59 2.27
N GLU A 134 -20.14 -3.52 2.82
CA GLU A 134 -21.51 -3.29 3.25
C GLU A 134 -21.64 -2.87 4.73
N ARG A 135 -20.52 -2.85 5.47
CA ARG A 135 -20.45 -2.42 6.87
C ARG A 135 -19.79 -1.05 6.96
N ALA A 136 -20.60 -0.01 7.03
CA ALA A 136 -20.16 1.38 6.90
C ALA A 136 -18.96 1.75 7.80
N VAL A 137 -18.98 1.32 9.08
CA VAL A 137 -17.89 1.65 10.02
C VAL A 137 -16.60 0.93 9.65
N THR A 138 -16.62 -0.38 9.49
CA THR A 138 -15.42 -1.16 9.20
C THR A 138 -14.81 -0.77 7.85
N ALA A 139 -15.64 -0.65 6.80
CA ALA A 139 -15.18 -0.21 5.49
C ALA A 139 -14.65 1.23 5.55
N GLY A 140 -15.36 2.13 6.23
CA GLY A 140 -14.95 3.53 6.36
C GLY A 140 -13.63 3.69 7.10
N VAL A 141 -13.45 3.00 8.25
CA VAL A 141 -12.18 3.00 8.98
C VAL A 141 -11.05 2.46 8.11
N SER A 142 -11.26 1.32 7.41
CA SER A 142 -10.24 0.75 6.53
C SER A 142 -9.86 1.69 5.39
N LEU A 143 -10.83 2.33 4.73
CA LEU A 143 -10.58 3.30 3.66
C LEU A 143 -9.91 4.57 4.17
N GLY A 144 -10.33 5.07 5.34
CA GLY A 144 -9.73 6.24 5.97
C GLY A 144 -8.28 6.02 6.36
N LEU A 145 -7.97 4.89 7.00
CA LEU A 145 -6.59 4.51 7.34
C LEU A 145 -5.74 4.27 6.08
N PHE A 146 -6.30 3.65 5.04
CA PHE A 146 -5.59 3.49 3.76
C PHE A 146 -5.27 4.84 3.12
N GLY A 147 -6.24 5.76 3.09
CA GLY A 147 -6.03 7.12 2.62
C GLY A 147 -5.02 7.90 3.47
N ALA A 148 -4.99 7.65 4.78
CA ALA A 148 -4.03 8.27 5.68
C ALA A 148 -2.60 7.77 5.44
N THR A 149 -2.40 6.46 5.25
CA THR A 149 -1.07 5.88 4.97
C THR A 149 -0.55 6.22 3.59
N ARG A 150 -1.45 6.34 2.63
CA ARG A 150 -1.14 6.60 1.22
C ARG A 150 -2.16 7.59 0.67
N GLY A 151 -1.81 8.87 0.61
CA GLY A 151 -2.74 9.94 0.20
C GLY A 151 -3.52 9.63 -1.07
N ILE A 152 -2.87 8.99 -2.08
CA ILE A 152 -3.52 8.52 -3.30
C ILE A 152 -4.60 7.46 -3.03
N GLY A 153 -4.54 6.76 -1.89
CA GLY A 153 -5.55 5.79 -1.45
C GLY A 153 -6.94 6.41 -1.26
N LEU A 154 -7.03 7.73 -1.09
CA LEU A 154 -8.31 8.45 -1.04
C LEU A 154 -9.13 8.29 -2.33
N LEU A 155 -8.52 7.95 -3.45
CA LEU A 155 -9.25 7.63 -4.68
C LEU A 155 -10.20 6.44 -4.52
N LEU A 156 -9.95 5.52 -3.57
CA LEU A 156 -10.90 4.45 -3.28
C LEU A 156 -12.24 4.96 -2.70
N LEU A 157 -12.32 6.18 -2.20
CA LEU A 157 -13.57 6.78 -1.74
C LEU A 157 -14.57 7.02 -2.88
N PHE A 158 -14.12 7.04 -4.13
CA PHE A 158 -15.03 7.06 -5.28
C PHE A 158 -15.92 5.80 -5.36
N TYR A 159 -15.47 4.66 -4.78
CA TYR A 159 -16.30 3.46 -4.73
C TYR A 159 -17.56 3.63 -3.85
N PRO A 160 -17.46 3.95 -2.56
CA PRO A 160 -18.64 4.21 -1.75
C PRO A 160 -19.42 5.44 -2.22
N LEU A 161 -18.78 6.43 -2.85
CA LEU A 161 -19.44 7.59 -3.44
C LEU A 161 -20.38 7.16 -4.59
N ALA A 162 -19.89 6.37 -5.53
CA ALA A 162 -20.69 5.84 -6.63
C ALA A 162 -21.85 4.97 -6.15
N ARG A 163 -21.72 4.31 -5.00
CA ARG A 163 -22.75 3.50 -4.36
C ARG A 163 -23.65 4.27 -3.38
N LYS A 164 -23.45 5.58 -3.24
CA LYS A 164 -24.19 6.45 -2.31
C LYS A 164 -24.09 5.98 -0.84
N GLN A 165 -22.98 5.37 -0.45
CA GLN A 165 -22.72 4.88 0.91
C GLN A 165 -22.19 6.02 1.80
N TRP A 166 -23.01 7.04 2.04
CA TRP A 166 -22.61 8.27 2.74
C TRP A 166 -22.03 8.04 4.13
N ARG A 167 -22.54 7.02 4.86
CA ARG A 167 -22.01 6.67 6.19
C ARG A 167 -20.56 6.17 6.11
N THR A 168 -20.25 5.36 5.10
CA THR A 168 -18.87 4.89 4.87
C THR A 168 -17.92 6.06 4.58
N ILE A 169 -18.37 7.00 3.74
CA ILE A 169 -17.60 8.21 3.42
C ILE A 169 -17.39 9.06 4.67
N ALA A 170 -18.45 9.31 5.45
CA ALA A 170 -18.37 10.12 6.67
C ALA A 170 -17.37 9.51 7.68
N VAL A 171 -17.40 8.18 7.88
CA VAL A 171 -16.45 7.49 8.77
C VAL A 171 -15.02 7.61 8.23
N ALA A 172 -14.81 7.35 6.92
CA ALA A 172 -13.47 7.44 6.33
C ALA A 172 -12.90 8.86 6.43
N SER A 173 -13.70 9.87 6.08
CA SER A 173 -13.31 11.28 6.23
C SER A 173 -13.05 11.66 7.68
N GLY A 174 -13.85 11.14 8.61
CA GLY A 174 -13.65 11.36 10.05
C GLY A 174 -12.32 10.78 10.53
N VAL A 175 -11.92 9.60 10.07
CA VAL A 175 -10.62 8.99 10.40
C VAL A 175 -9.47 9.84 9.87
N VAL A 176 -9.52 10.22 8.59
CA VAL A 176 -8.48 11.06 7.96
C VAL A 176 -8.38 12.40 8.68
N PHE A 177 -9.52 13.04 8.94
CA PHE A 177 -9.58 14.33 9.63
C PHE A 177 -9.03 14.23 11.07
N PHE A 178 -9.41 13.19 11.81
CA PHE A 178 -8.90 12.97 13.17
C PHE A 178 -7.38 12.84 13.18
N LEU A 179 -6.80 12.02 12.29
CA LEU A 179 -5.35 11.84 12.22
C LEU A 179 -4.65 13.13 11.79
N LEU A 180 -5.25 13.89 10.88
CA LEU A 180 -4.71 15.20 10.47
C LEU A 180 -4.75 16.19 11.64
N VAL A 181 -5.85 16.25 12.40
CA VAL A 181 -5.95 17.13 13.58
C VAL A 181 -4.89 16.75 14.61
N VAL A 182 -4.65 15.45 14.83
CA VAL A 182 -3.58 15.00 15.72
C VAL A 182 -2.21 15.52 15.23
N ALA A 183 -1.90 15.36 13.96
CA ALA A 183 -0.62 15.83 13.39
C ALA A 183 -0.47 17.36 13.55
N VAL A 184 -1.50 18.13 13.17
CA VAL A 184 -1.51 19.60 13.27
C VAL A 184 -1.45 20.08 14.73
N ALA A 185 -2.03 19.36 15.67
CA ALA A 185 -1.98 19.72 17.08
C ALA A 185 -0.55 19.67 17.66
N PHE A 186 0.30 18.78 17.14
CA PHE A 186 1.72 18.71 17.50
C PHE A 186 2.58 19.67 16.69
N GLU A 187 2.29 19.86 15.40
CA GLU A 187 3.03 20.71 14.47
C GLU A 187 2.06 21.49 13.58
N PRO A 188 1.72 22.76 13.90
CA PRO A 188 0.77 23.55 13.12
C PRO A 188 1.17 23.73 11.65
N GLU A 189 2.46 23.73 11.34
CA GLU A 189 3.00 23.91 9.98
C GLU A 189 3.14 22.62 9.18
N VAL A 190 2.80 21.47 9.75
CA VAL A 190 3.00 20.13 9.16
C VAL A 190 2.46 19.99 7.73
N ILE A 191 1.37 20.67 7.41
CA ILE A 191 0.79 20.63 6.06
C ILE A 191 1.69 21.40 5.07
N GLY A 192 2.20 22.57 5.46
CA GLY A 192 3.11 23.36 4.64
C GLY A 192 4.42 22.63 4.38
N SER A 193 5.02 22.10 5.45
CA SER A 193 6.22 21.26 5.40
C SER A 193 6.03 20.05 4.48
N PHE A 194 4.91 19.34 4.59
CA PHE A 194 4.57 18.22 3.69
C PHE A 194 4.51 18.65 2.23
N LEU A 195 3.83 19.73 1.90
CA LEU A 195 3.66 20.16 0.51
C LEU A 195 5.00 20.53 -0.14
N THR A 196 5.89 21.18 0.60
CA THR A 196 7.24 21.54 0.14
C THR A 196 8.07 20.27 -0.07
N THR A 197 8.19 19.46 0.97
CA THR A 197 8.99 18.23 0.98
C THR A 197 8.50 17.22 -0.05
N SER A 198 7.18 17.05 -0.21
CA SER A 198 6.63 16.12 -1.21
C SER A 198 6.96 16.54 -2.64
N ARG A 199 6.94 17.84 -2.95
CA ARG A 199 7.33 18.32 -4.29
C ARG A 199 8.79 18.02 -4.58
N GLU A 200 9.68 18.31 -3.65
CA GLU A 200 11.11 18.04 -3.77
C GLU A 200 11.38 16.54 -3.90
N SER A 201 10.78 15.73 -3.03
CA SER A 201 10.91 14.28 -3.05
C SER A 201 10.41 13.67 -4.37
N ILE A 202 9.25 14.10 -4.87
CA ILE A 202 8.74 13.63 -6.17
C ILE A 202 9.70 14.01 -7.29
N ALA A 203 10.19 15.27 -7.32
CA ALA A 203 11.11 15.73 -8.35
C ALA A 203 12.41 14.91 -8.37
N VAL A 204 13.04 14.71 -7.22
CA VAL A 204 14.26 13.92 -7.08
C VAL A 204 14.03 12.44 -7.44
N ASN A 205 12.96 11.84 -6.95
CA ASN A 205 12.70 10.41 -7.18
C ASN A 205 12.28 10.11 -8.62
N MET A 206 11.57 11.02 -9.30
CA MET A 206 11.15 10.82 -10.70
C MET A 206 12.33 10.71 -11.68
N ASP A 207 13.48 11.29 -11.32
CA ASP A 207 14.70 11.26 -12.16
C ASP A 207 15.60 10.05 -11.81
N ARG A 208 15.29 9.30 -10.76
CA ARG A 208 16.09 8.13 -10.36
C ARG A 208 15.98 6.98 -11.36
N ALA A 209 17.12 6.37 -11.67
CA ALA A 209 17.19 5.27 -12.65
C ALA A 209 16.52 3.98 -12.16
N ASP A 210 16.40 3.79 -10.86
CA ASP A 210 15.82 2.60 -10.22
C ASP A 210 14.30 2.72 -9.99
N LEU A 211 13.71 3.89 -10.22
CA LEU A 211 12.27 4.08 -10.15
C LEU A 211 11.64 3.84 -11.51
N LEU A 212 10.91 2.74 -11.69
CA LEU A 212 10.22 2.40 -12.93
C LEU A 212 8.69 2.47 -12.75
N THR A 213 8.18 3.62 -12.34
CA THR A 213 6.75 3.90 -12.47
C THR A 213 6.42 4.21 -13.94
N PRO A 214 5.17 3.99 -14.40
CA PRO A 214 4.80 4.42 -15.74
C PRO A 214 5.13 5.90 -16.02
N GLY A 215 4.94 6.79 -15.04
CA GLY A 215 5.27 8.21 -15.16
C GLY A 215 6.77 8.45 -15.34
N SER A 216 7.62 7.81 -14.54
CA SER A 216 9.07 7.96 -14.64
C SER A 216 9.62 7.41 -15.96
N ILE A 217 9.01 6.36 -16.50
CA ILE A 217 9.37 5.82 -17.82
C ILE A 217 9.11 6.87 -18.90
N PHE A 218 7.91 7.45 -18.95
CA PHE A 218 7.59 8.47 -19.95
C PHE A 218 8.53 9.67 -19.86
N ARG A 219 8.84 10.12 -18.65
CA ARG A 219 9.77 11.24 -18.44
C ARG A 219 11.18 10.95 -18.96
N ARG A 220 11.68 9.71 -18.85
CA ARG A 220 12.99 9.32 -19.43
C ARG A 220 13.05 9.37 -20.94
N TYR A 221 11.90 9.25 -21.62
CA TYR A 221 11.79 9.41 -23.06
C TYR A 221 11.37 10.84 -23.44
N GLU A 222 11.60 11.81 -22.55
CA GLU A 222 11.24 13.22 -22.74
C GLU A 222 9.75 13.44 -23.01
N MET A 223 8.93 12.50 -22.58
CA MET A 223 7.48 12.56 -22.66
C MET A 223 6.89 13.03 -21.31
N SER A 224 5.74 13.65 -21.36
CA SER A 224 5.03 14.06 -20.14
C SER A 224 4.59 12.83 -19.33
N GLU A 225 4.86 12.83 -18.02
CA GLU A 225 4.36 11.81 -17.10
C GLU A 225 2.82 11.68 -17.09
N TYR A 226 2.11 12.71 -17.53
CA TYR A 226 0.65 12.66 -17.68
C TYR A 226 0.17 11.60 -18.68
N PHE A 227 1.02 11.14 -19.60
CA PHE A 227 0.68 10.01 -20.48
C PHE A 227 0.38 8.73 -19.69
N ALA A 228 1.10 8.49 -18.58
CA ALA A 228 0.80 7.37 -17.70
C ALA A 228 -0.63 7.44 -17.13
N TRP A 229 -1.05 8.63 -16.71
CA TRP A 229 -2.42 8.87 -16.24
C TRP A 229 -3.45 8.66 -17.33
N ILE A 230 -3.20 9.18 -18.53
CA ILE A 230 -4.11 9.03 -19.67
C ILE A 230 -4.30 7.54 -20.00
N ILE A 231 -3.20 6.78 -20.11
CA ILE A 231 -3.25 5.34 -20.39
C ILE A 231 -3.99 4.60 -19.28
N ALA A 232 -3.67 4.88 -18.03
CA ALA A 232 -4.32 4.24 -16.90
C ALA A 232 -5.83 4.55 -16.85
N LEU A 233 -6.23 5.78 -17.14
CA LEU A 233 -7.65 6.17 -17.21
C LEU A 233 -8.36 5.50 -18.39
N VAL A 234 -7.72 5.35 -19.55
CA VAL A 234 -8.27 4.63 -20.70
C VAL A 234 -8.49 3.15 -20.35
N VAL A 235 -7.49 2.50 -19.73
CA VAL A 235 -7.63 1.09 -19.29
C VAL A 235 -8.75 0.96 -18.24
N ALA A 236 -8.82 1.86 -17.27
CA ALA A 236 -9.88 1.88 -16.28
C ALA A 236 -11.27 2.08 -16.94
N GLY A 237 -11.38 2.99 -17.90
CA GLY A 237 -12.60 3.20 -18.68
C GLY A 237 -13.05 1.96 -19.44
N ILE A 238 -12.12 1.29 -20.14
CA ILE A 238 -12.40 0.02 -20.83
C ILE A 238 -12.86 -1.05 -19.84
N ALA A 239 -12.18 -1.18 -18.68
CA ALA A 239 -12.55 -2.14 -17.65
C ALA A 239 -13.98 -1.89 -17.13
N LEU A 240 -14.35 -0.63 -16.89
CA LEU A 240 -15.71 -0.25 -16.46
C LEU A 240 -16.75 -0.52 -17.55
N LEU A 241 -16.46 -0.24 -18.82
CA LEU A 241 -17.33 -0.61 -19.95
C LEU A 241 -17.56 -2.12 -20.03
N ARG A 242 -16.56 -2.92 -19.63
CA ARG A 242 -16.66 -4.38 -19.49
C ARG A 242 -17.32 -4.85 -18.20
N LYS A 243 -17.92 -3.92 -17.42
CA LYS A 243 -18.63 -4.18 -16.16
C LYS A 243 -17.74 -4.80 -15.08
N GLN A 244 -16.48 -4.47 -15.08
CA GLN A 244 -15.59 -4.82 -13.94
C GLN A 244 -16.00 -4.05 -12.70
N GLU A 245 -15.73 -4.64 -11.53
CA GLU A 245 -16.07 -4.01 -10.25
C GLU A 245 -15.22 -2.75 -10.01
N LEU A 246 -15.88 -1.61 -9.83
CA LEU A 246 -15.25 -0.30 -9.68
C LEU A 246 -14.16 -0.28 -8.59
N PHE A 247 -14.37 -1.00 -7.48
CA PHE A 247 -13.38 -1.07 -6.39
C PHE A 247 -12.01 -1.57 -6.89
N TRP A 248 -12.00 -2.64 -7.68
CA TRP A 248 -10.75 -3.24 -8.16
C TRP A 248 -10.13 -2.42 -9.30
N VAL A 249 -10.96 -1.77 -10.11
CA VAL A 249 -10.49 -0.83 -11.12
C VAL A 249 -9.79 0.36 -10.46
N LEU A 250 -10.38 0.94 -9.41
CA LEU A 250 -9.77 2.03 -8.65
C LEU A 250 -8.50 1.56 -7.91
N ASN A 251 -8.52 0.36 -7.31
CA ASN A 251 -7.33 -0.18 -6.65
C ASN A 251 -6.17 -0.35 -7.64
N TRP A 252 -6.42 -0.91 -8.83
CA TRP A 252 -5.41 -0.98 -9.87
C TRP A 252 -4.95 0.40 -10.34
N LEU A 253 -5.87 1.33 -10.54
CA LEU A 253 -5.55 2.70 -10.96
C LEU A 253 -4.60 3.38 -9.97
N ILE A 254 -4.87 3.29 -8.66
CA ILE A 254 -4.01 3.83 -7.61
C ILE A 254 -2.59 3.28 -7.74
N LEU A 255 -2.44 1.97 -7.97
CA LEU A 255 -1.15 1.32 -8.12
C LEU A 255 -0.45 1.75 -9.41
N ALA A 256 -1.18 1.89 -10.51
CA ALA A 256 -0.64 2.25 -11.82
C ALA A 256 -0.16 3.69 -11.91
N VAL A 257 -0.83 4.62 -11.22
CA VAL A 257 -0.51 6.06 -11.29
C VAL A 257 0.30 6.57 -10.10
N SER A 258 0.68 5.68 -9.17
CA SER A 258 1.53 6.09 -8.05
C SER A 258 2.83 6.75 -8.57
N PRO A 259 3.11 7.99 -8.18
CA PRO A 259 4.29 8.71 -8.69
C PRO A 259 5.59 8.09 -8.18
N ILE A 260 5.55 7.48 -7.00
CA ILE A 260 6.67 6.79 -6.37
C ILE A 260 6.21 5.38 -6.04
N ALA A 261 6.70 4.40 -6.79
CA ALA A 261 6.47 2.99 -6.52
C ALA A 261 7.77 2.22 -6.69
N TRP A 262 8.19 1.62 -5.61
CA TRP A 262 9.34 0.74 -5.57
C TRP A 262 8.93 -0.71 -5.87
N PHE A 263 9.88 -1.56 -6.25
CA PHE A 263 9.62 -2.98 -6.48
C PHE A 263 8.87 -3.66 -5.32
N HIS A 264 9.15 -3.30 -4.09
CA HIS A 264 8.48 -3.84 -2.91
C HIS A 264 7.04 -3.30 -2.71
N SER A 265 6.63 -2.28 -3.46
CA SER A 265 5.24 -1.80 -3.47
C SER A 265 4.24 -2.86 -3.96
N ILE A 266 4.72 -3.91 -4.63
CA ILE A 266 3.90 -5.05 -5.06
C ILE A 266 3.18 -5.73 -3.89
N VAL A 267 3.71 -5.63 -2.67
CA VAL A 267 3.06 -6.15 -1.46
C VAL A 267 1.68 -5.49 -1.25
N MET A 268 1.56 -4.21 -1.55
CA MET A 268 0.26 -3.50 -1.52
C MET A 268 -0.71 -4.05 -2.59
N GLY A 269 -0.19 -4.61 -3.68
CA GLY A 269 -0.96 -5.22 -4.76
C GLY A 269 -1.48 -6.63 -4.48
N ILE A 270 -1.08 -7.27 -3.37
CA ILE A 270 -1.50 -8.66 -3.03
C ILE A 270 -3.02 -8.85 -3.11
N PRO A 271 -3.88 -7.97 -2.58
CA PRO A 271 -5.31 -8.13 -2.71
C PRO A 271 -5.78 -8.23 -4.17
N LEU A 272 -5.23 -7.40 -5.04
CA LEU A 272 -5.55 -7.45 -6.47
C LEU A 272 -5.06 -8.76 -7.10
N LEU A 273 -3.84 -9.22 -6.78
CA LEU A 273 -3.31 -10.51 -7.28
C LEU A 273 -4.19 -11.69 -6.86
N VAL A 274 -4.68 -11.71 -5.61
CA VAL A 274 -5.62 -12.76 -5.14
C VAL A 274 -6.90 -12.77 -5.97
N ILE A 275 -7.44 -11.60 -6.28
CA ILE A 275 -8.65 -11.50 -7.10
C ILE A 275 -8.39 -11.89 -8.55
N ILE A 276 -7.26 -11.49 -9.12
CA ILE A 276 -6.83 -11.90 -10.47
C ILE A 276 -6.66 -13.41 -10.54
N TRP A 277 -6.01 -14.03 -9.56
CA TRP A 277 -5.86 -15.50 -9.48
C TRP A 277 -7.21 -16.22 -9.56
N ARG A 278 -8.23 -15.67 -8.92
CA ARG A 278 -9.59 -16.26 -8.87
C ARG A 278 -10.41 -16.00 -10.14
N SER A 279 -9.94 -15.19 -11.04
CA SER A 279 -10.66 -14.86 -12.28
C SER A 279 -10.52 -15.92 -13.40
N GLY A 280 -9.86 -17.06 -13.11
CA GLY A 280 -9.72 -18.18 -14.02
C GLY A 280 -8.30 -18.38 -14.56
N ARG A 281 -8.16 -19.23 -15.58
CA ARG A 281 -6.83 -19.66 -16.10
C ARG A 281 -5.93 -18.51 -16.52
N LEU A 282 -6.47 -17.54 -17.26
CA LEU A 282 -5.67 -16.37 -17.68
C LEU A 282 -5.16 -15.59 -16.46
N GLY A 283 -6.03 -15.36 -15.46
CA GLY A 283 -5.62 -14.71 -14.23
C GLY A 283 -4.53 -15.47 -13.50
N GLN A 284 -4.63 -16.79 -13.42
CA GLN A 284 -3.58 -17.62 -12.81
C GLN A 284 -2.23 -17.51 -13.54
N ILE A 285 -2.25 -17.54 -14.88
CA ILE A 285 -1.04 -17.33 -15.68
C ILE A 285 -0.43 -15.94 -15.40
N LEU A 286 -1.25 -14.89 -15.37
CA LEU A 286 -0.78 -13.53 -15.09
C LEU A 286 -0.12 -13.42 -13.72
N VAL A 287 -0.72 -14.01 -12.68
CA VAL A 287 -0.14 -14.02 -11.32
C VAL A 287 1.16 -14.81 -11.28
N LEU A 288 1.24 -15.95 -11.99
CA LEU A 288 2.49 -16.71 -12.08
C LEU A 288 3.59 -15.94 -12.80
N VAL A 289 3.27 -15.19 -13.86
CA VAL A 289 4.23 -14.31 -14.55
C VAL A 289 4.75 -13.22 -13.60
N VAL A 290 3.87 -12.57 -12.84
CA VAL A 290 4.27 -11.60 -11.80
C VAL A 290 5.18 -12.26 -10.76
N GLY A 291 4.79 -13.44 -10.26
CA GLY A 291 5.59 -14.20 -9.29
C GLY A 291 6.97 -14.58 -9.84
N ALA A 292 7.04 -15.00 -11.11
CA ALA A 292 8.31 -15.31 -11.78
C ALA A 292 9.19 -14.06 -11.91
N ALA A 293 8.62 -12.90 -12.26
CA ALA A 293 9.35 -11.64 -12.29
C ALA A 293 9.94 -11.28 -10.92
N CYS A 294 9.16 -11.44 -9.83
CA CYS A 294 9.63 -11.20 -8.47
C CYS A 294 10.77 -12.15 -8.04
N VAL A 295 10.77 -13.40 -8.51
CA VAL A 295 11.82 -14.39 -8.17
C VAL A 295 13.06 -14.22 -9.04
N ALA A 296 12.90 -13.81 -10.30
CA ALA A 296 14.00 -13.63 -11.25
C ALA A 296 14.90 -12.43 -10.93
N GLN A 297 14.57 -11.66 -9.89
CA GLN A 297 15.39 -10.51 -9.49
C GLN A 297 16.76 -10.98 -8.97
N PRO A 298 17.85 -10.36 -9.46
CA PRO A 298 19.18 -10.68 -8.94
C PRO A 298 19.28 -10.30 -7.47
N VAL A 299 19.92 -11.18 -6.71
CA VAL A 299 20.15 -11.00 -5.26
C VAL A 299 21.06 -9.78 -4.96
N ASN A 300 21.69 -9.22 -5.98
CA ASN A 300 22.62 -8.11 -5.83
C ASN A 300 21.90 -6.76 -5.97
N PRO A 301 21.77 -5.97 -4.90
CA PRO A 301 21.08 -4.68 -4.91
C PRO A 301 21.72 -3.62 -5.81
N PHE A 302 22.94 -3.85 -6.32
CA PHE A 302 23.66 -2.90 -7.17
C PHE A 302 23.35 -3.02 -8.67
N THR A 303 22.58 -4.01 -9.10
CA THR A 303 22.09 -4.11 -10.49
C THR A 303 20.75 -3.38 -10.65
N ILE A 304 20.81 -2.07 -10.58
CA ILE A 304 19.70 -1.11 -10.47
C ILE A 304 18.63 -1.26 -11.59
N LEU A 305 19.00 -1.77 -12.74
CA LEU A 305 18.10 -1.83 -13.89
C LEU A 305 17.01 -2.94 -13.82
N VAL A 306 17.16 -3.89 -12.93
CA VAL A 306 16.30 -5.11 -12.86
C VAL A 306 15.18 -4.99 -11.83
N PHE A 307 15.32 -4.11 -10.85
CA PHE A 307 14.44 -4.07 -9.68
C PHE A 307 13.00 -3.60 -9.89
N SER A 308 12.68 -3.04 -11.05
CA SER A 308 11.34 -2.48 -11.27
C SER A 308 10.57 -3.18 -12.39
N VAL A 309 11.16 -4.19 -13.02
CA VAL A 309 10.49 -4.97 -14.06
C VAL A 309 9.26 -5.68 -13.50
N ASP A 310 9.34 -6.19 -12.27
CA ASP A 310 8.22 -6.83 -11.58
C ASP A 310 7.04 -5.88 -11.36
N TRP A 311 7.29 -4.61 -11.02
CA TRP A 311 6.23 -3.62 -10.89
C TRP A 311 5.53 -3.34 -12.22
N ILE A 312 6.30 -3.18 -13.30
CA ILE A 312 5.72 -3.00 -14.63
C ILE A 312 4.95 -4.24 -15.06
N VAL A 313 5.52 -5.42 -14.87
CA VAL A 313 4.84 -6.70 -15.17
C VAL A 313 3.55 -6.81 -14.35
N PHE A 314 3.56 -6.41 -13.08
CA PHE A 314 2.37 -6.38 -12.23
C PHE A 314 1.30 -5.41 -12.78
N ILE A 315 1.67 -4.19 -13.15
CA ILE A 315 0.72 -3.21 -13.69
C ILE A 315 0.12 -3.68 -15.02
N ILE A 316 0.95 -4.23 -15.91
CA ILE A 316 0.50 -4.79 -17.21
C ILE A 316 -0.40 -6.00 -16.98
N ALA A 317 -0.02 -6.92 -16.09
CA ALA A 317 -0.84 -8.09 -15.77
C ALA A 317 -2.19 -7.68 -15.18
N GLY A 318 -2.21 -6.68 -14.31
CA GLY A 318 -3.44 -6.09 -13.76
C GLY A 318 -4.33 -5.49 -14.84
N ALA A 319 -3.76 -4.73 -15.77
CA ALA A 319 -4.48 -4.16 -16.92
C ALA A 319 -5.10 -5.26 -17.81
N ILE A 320 -4.31 -6.27 -18.15
CA ILE A 320 -4.79 -7.41 -18.95
C ILE A 320 -5.91 -8.14 -18.21
N ALA A 321 -5.75 -8.39 -16.91
CA ALA A 321 -6.78 -9.05 -16.12
C ALA A 321 -8.08 -8.24 -16.09
N LEU A 322 -8.02 -6.93 -15.88
CA LEU A 322 -9.19 -6.05 -15.88
C LEU A 322 -9.86 -5.98 -17.25
N MET A 323 -9.08 -6.07 -18.33
CA MET A 323 -9.63 -6.04 -19.69
C MET A 323 -10.19 -7.38 -20.15
N PHE A 324 -9.60 -8.51 -19.77
CA PHE A 324 -9.90 -9.81 -20.38
C PHE A 324 -10.42 -10.89 -19.41
N CYS A 325 -10.20 -10.73 -18.10
CA CYS A 325 -10.73 -11.67 -17.11
C CYS A 325 -12.05 -11.17 -16.53
N LYS A 326 -12.97 -12.10 -16.23
CA LYS A 326 -14.16 -11.79 -15.45
C LYS A 326 -13.78 -11.83 -13.96
N ILE A 327 -13.55 -10.67 -13.37
CA ILE A 327 -13.24 -10.58 -11.94
C ILE A 327 -14.46 -11.01 -11.13
N PRO A 328 -14.32 -12.02 -10.24
CA PRO A 328 -15.45 -12.53 -9.49
C PRO A 328 -15.98 -11.45 -8.54
N GLN A 329 -17.26 -11.20 -8.61
CA GLN A 329 -17.98 -10.45 -7.59
C GLN A 329 -18.08 -11.37 -6.38
N CYS A 330 -17.24 -11.15 -5.35
CA CYS A 330 -17.39 -11.89 -4.10
C CYS A 330 -18.75 -11.56 -3.49
N GLU A 331 -19.59 -12.58 -3.34
CA GLU A 331 -20.90 -12.41 -2.68
C GLU A 331 -20.69 -11.81 -1.27
N PRO A 332 -21.51 -10.82 -0.90
CA PRO A 332 -21.51 -10.34 0.48
C PRO A 332 -21.89 -11.49 1.43
N LEU A 333 -21.43 -11.39 2.67
CA LEU A 333 -21.58 -12.37 3.76
C LEU A 333 -23.03 -12.78 4.13
N THR A 334 -23.95 -12.82 3.19
CA THR A 334 -25.34 -13.26 3.42
C THR A 334 -25.44 -14.75 3.73
N LEU A 335 -24.41 -15.55 3.44
CA LEU A 335 -24.40 -17.01 3.68
C LEU A 335 -24.35 -17.39 5.16
N PHE A 336 -23.83 -16.53 6.06
CA PHE A 336 -23.78 -16.87 7.49
C PHE A 336 -25.11 -16.73 8.23
N ARG A 337 -26.09 -16.03 7.63
CA ARG A 337 -27.45 -15.92 8.21
C ARG A 337 -28.34 -17.13 7.94
N ARG A 338 -28.03 -17.96 6.96
CA ARG A 338 -28.86 -19.14 6.61
C ARG A 338 -28.56 -20.39 7.45
N SER A 339 -27.38 -20.47 8.08
CA SER A 339 -27.02 -21.64 8.92
C SER A 339 -27.48 -21.50 10.38
N LEU A 340 -28.05 -20.38 10.78
CA LEU A 340 -28.55 -20.14 12.15
C LEU A 340 -30.09 -20.07 12.22
N LYS A 341 -30.81 -20.59 11.26
CA LYS A 341 -32.24 -20.89 11.50
C LYS A 341 -32.27 -22.19 12.30
N PRO A 342 -32.65 -22.14 13.59
CA PRO A 342 -32.94 -23.38 14.33
C PRO A 342 -34.03 -24.11 13.56
N GLY A 343 -33.78 -25.40 13.31
CA GLY A 343 -34.79 -26.27 12.68
C GLY A 343 -36.11 -26.16 13.44
N VAL A 344 -37.14 -25.67 12.78
CA VAL A 344 -38.48 -25.86 13.22
C VAL A 344 -38.72 -27.34 13.01
N SER A 345 -38.62 -28.12 14.11
CA SER A 345 -39.11 -29.51 14.18
C SER A 345 -40.64 -29.47 13.93
N GLN A 346 -41.07 -30.09 12.85
CA GLN A 346 -42.42 -30.63 12.74
C GLN A 346 -42.52 -31.94 13.51
#